data_bc59dc34e4b17b0c588d5cd7c4096468
#
_entry.id   bc59dc34e4b17b0c588d5cd7c4096468
#
_cell.length_a   1.000
_cell.length_b   1.000
_cell.length_c   1.000
_cell.angle_alpha   90.00
_cell.angle_beta   90.00
_cell.angle_gamma   90.00
#
_symmetry.space_group_name_H-M   'P 1'
#
loop_
_entity.id
_entity.type
_entity.pdbx_description
1 polymer ?
#
loop_
_entity_poly.entity_id
_entity_poly.type
_entity_poly.pdbx_seq_one_letter_code
_entity_poly.pdbx_strand_id
1 'polypeptide(L)'
;DCILSDISSVKTGLKEWYDRCGHPYVSTHPMFGPTFANLNQLSEENAIIINEGDYMGRIFFKDLYQRLGLNIYEYSFEEHDKTVAYSLSIPFVSTFVFAAVMKHQDAPGTTFKRHMRIAKGGLNEDDYLLQEILYNPYTYDQVAQIRTELKELMQIIDDKDAVGMKAYLTKIRN
;
A
#
# COMPACT_ATOMS: atom_id res chain seq x y z
N ASP A 1 -29.02 -4.82 18.82
CA ASP A 1 -27.84 -3.96 18.97
C ASP A 1 -26.65 -4.66 18.31
N CYS A 2 -26.04 -4.03 17.33
CA CYS A 2 -24.85 -4.55 16.65
C CYS A 2 -23.82 -3.43 16.45
N ILE A 3 -22.54 -3.82 16.39
CA ILE A 3 -21.44 -2.95 15.97
C ILE A 3 -21.15 -3.31 14.53
N LEU A 4 -21.21 -2.34 13.63
CA LEU A 4 -20.81 -2.52 12.23
C LEU A 4 -19.28 -2.63 12.14
N SER A 5 -18.78 -3.45 11.22
CA SER A 5 -17.34 -3.54 11.02
C SER A 5 -16.97 -3.70 9.55
N ASP A 6 -15.80 -3.21 9.20
CA ASP A 6 -15.14 -3.46 7.91
C ASP A 6 -13.67 -3.86 8.10
N ILE A 7 -13.13 -4.50 7.08
CA ILE A 7 -11.71 -4.84 6.95
C ILE A 7 -11.13 -4.29 5.63
N SER A 8 -11.71 -3.21 5.12
CA SER A 8 -11.36 -2.64 3.81
C SER A 8 -9.95 -2.10 3.76
N SER A 9 -9.29 -2.29 2.63
CA SER A 9 -7.96 -1.72 2.35
C SER A 9 -8.00 -0.21 2.09
N VAL A 10 -9.15 0.36 1.79
CA VAL A 10 -9.36 1.78 1.53
C VAL A 10 -10.42 2.31 2.47
N LYS A 11 -10.17 3.45 3.08
CA LYS A 11 -11.07 4.06 4.08
C LYS A 11 -11.74 5.35 3.58
N THR A 12 -11.39 5.79 2.38
CA THR A 12 -11.95 7.01 1.79
C THR A 12 -13.48 6.95 1.72
N GLY A 13 -14.15 7.90 2.35
CA GLY A 13 -15.62 7.99 2.41
C GLY A 13 -16.29 7.06 3.43
N LEU A 14 -15.57 6.15 4.09
CA LEU A 14 -16.16 5.26 5.09
C LEU A 14 -16.60 6.00 6.35
N LYS A 15 -15.85 7.00 6.78
CA LYS A 15 -16.22 7.79 7.96
C LYS A 15 -17.60 8.45 7.77
N GLU A 16 -17.79 9.14 6.65
CA GLU A 16 -19.06 9.79 6.31
C GLU A 16 -20.21 8.78 6.16
N TRP A 17 -19.90 7.58 5.68
CA TRP A 17 -20.87 6.52 5.58
C TRP A 17 -21.30 6.03 6.97
N TYR A 18 -20.36 5.77 7.87
CA TYR A 18 -20.64 5.36 9.24
C TYR A 18 -21.40 6.43 10.03
N ASP A 19 -21.02 7.70 9.89
CA ASP A 19 -21.70 8.81 10.54
C ASP A 19 -23.19 8.90 10.13
N ARG A 20 -23.51 8.54 8.87
CA ARG A 20 -24.88 8.51 8.38
C ARG A 20 -25.66 7.27 8.81
N CYS A 21 -24.99 6.13 9.00
CA CYS A 21 -25.66 4.89 9.44
C CYS A 21 -26.23 4.98 10.86
N GLY A 22 -25.65 5.80 11.72
CA GLY A 22 -26.09 5.99 13.11
C GLY A 22 -25.91 4.77 14.01
N HIS A 23 -25.10 3.78 13.59
CA HIS A 23 -24.72 2.62 14.39
C HIS A 23 -23.31 2.74 14.92
N PRO A 24 -23.01 2.15 16.10
CA PRO A 24 -21.63 1.96 16.52
C PRO A 24 -20.84 1.20 15.45
N TYR A 25 -19.58 1.56 15.23
CA TYR A 25 -18.77 0.90 14.22
C TYR A 25 -17.33 0.71 14.68
N VAL A 26 -16.63 -0.24 14.05
CA VAL A 26 -15.19 -0.39 14.12
C VAL A 26 -14.65 -0.67 12.71
N SER A 27 -13.65 0.08 12.32
CA SER A 27 -13.00 -0.08 11.01
C SER A 27 -11.58 -0.58 11.23
N THR A 28 -11.18 -1.60 10.49
CA THR A 28 -9.85 -2.20 10.58
C THR A 28 -9.28 -2.52 9.20
N HIS A 29 -7.97 -2.67 9.12
CA HIS A 29 -7.31 -3.07 7.88
C HIS A 29 -6.17 -4.05 8.20
N PRO A 30 -6.34 -5.37 8.00
CA PRO A 30 -5.24 -6.31 7.91
C PRO A 30 -4.39 -5.96 6.67
N MET A 31 -3.14 -5.49 6.90
CA MET A 31 -2.27 -4.95 5.84
C MET A 31 -1.59 -6.04 5.00
N PHE A 32 -2.28 -7.15 4.77
CA PHE A 32 -1.76 -8.28 3.99
C PHE A 32 -2.86 -8.91 3.17
N GLY A 33 -2.51 -9.31 1.96
CA GLY A 33 -3.40 -10.03 1.04
C GLY A 33 -2.99 -11.49 0.89
N PRO A 34 -3.86 -12.35 0.39
CA PRO A 34 -3.60 -13.79 0.25
C PRO A 34 -2.47 -14.11 -0.74
N THR A 35 -2.15 -13.19 -1.63
CA THR A 35 -1.15 -13.40 -2.70
C THR A 35 0.28 -13.48 -2.17
N PHE A 36 0.62 -12.70 -1.14
CA PHE A 36 2.00 -12.59 -0.62
C PHE A 36 2.14 -12.93 0.85
N ALA A 37 1.05 -12.96 1.61
CA ALA A 37 1.09 -13.24 3.03
C ALA A 37 1.55 -14.67 3.33
N ASN A 38 2.44 -14.81 4.31
CA ASN A 38 2.76 -16.10 4.89
C ASN A 38 1.84 -16.38 6.08
N LEU A 39 0.73 -17.07 5.84
CA LEU A 39 -0.26 -17.38 6.88
C LEU A 39 0.29 -18.22 8.03
N ASN A 40 1.46 -18.84 7.88
CA ASN A 40 2.14 -19.56 8.95
C ASN A 40 3.07 -18.67 9.79
N GLN A 41 3.26 -17.41 9.40
CA GLN A 41 4.17 -16.48 10.05
C GLN A 41 3.58 -15.06 10.06
N LEU A 42 2.42 -14.92 10.70
CA LEU A 42 1.70 -13.64 10.77
C LEU A 42 2.39 -12.60 11.69
N SER A 43 3.41 -12.98 12.44
CA SER A 43 4.19 -12.05 13.29
C SER A 43 4.98 -10.99 12.51
N GLU A 44 5.14 -11.15 11.20
CA GLU A 44 5.74 -10.16 10.31
C GLU A 44 4.70 -9.24 9.67
N GLU A 45 3.41 -9.57 9.82
CA GLU A 45 2.31 -8.84 9.22
C GLU A 45 1.73 -7.79 10.17
N ASN A 46 1.11 -6.78 9.58
CA ASN A 46 0.55 -5.64 10.30
C ASN A 46 -0.97 -5.59 10.17
N ALA A 47 -1.63 -5.02 11.18
CA ALA A 47 -3.03 -4.65 11.12
C ALA A 47 -3.23 -3.23 11.67
N ILE A 48 -4.10 -2.47 11.04
CA ILE A 48 -4.50 -1.14 11.51
C ILE A 48 -5.90 -1.24 12.10
N ILE A 49 -6.12 -0.59 13.24
CA ILE A 49 -7.43 -0.37 13.85
C ILE A 49 -7.68 1.13 13.84
N ILE A 50 -8.82 1.55 13.29
CA ILE A 50 -9.19 2.97 13.29
C ILE A 50 -9.62 3.38 14.70
N ASN A 51 -8.96 4.41 15.24
CA ASN A 51 -9.12 4.86 16.61
C ASN A 51 -10.41 5.67 16.86
N GLU A 52 -11.09 6.10 15.79
CA GLU A 52 -12.34 6.88 15.83
C GLU A 52 -13.59 5.99 16.01
N GLY A 53 -13.44 4.67 16.01
CA GLY A 53 -14.54 3.73 16.13
C GLY A 53 -14.97 3.40 17.57
N ASP A 54 -15.99 2.55 17.68
CA ASP A 54 -16.52 2.06 18.96
C ASP A 54 -15.45 1.38 19.82
N TYR A 55 -15.47 1.67 21.12
CA TYR A 55 -14.47 1.16 22.05
C TYR A 55 -14.50 -0.38 22.16
N MET A 56 -15.68 -0.99 22.29
CA MET A 56 -15.80 -2.46 22.44
C MET A 56 -15.41 -3.18 21.15
N GLY A 57 -15.79 -2.61 19.99
CA GLY A 57 -15.36 -3.12 18.68
C GLY A 57 -13.85 -3.08 18.52
N ARG A 58 -13.20 -2.00 18.93
CA ARG A 58 -11.73 -1.89 18.89
C ARG A 58 -11.04 -2.90 19.80
N ILE A 59 -11.55 -3.09 21.02
CA ILE A 59 -11.01 -4.10 21.97
C ILE A 59 -11.14 -5.51 21.37
N PHE A 60 -12.28 -5.83 20.76
CA PHE A 60 -12.50 -7.13 20.11
C PHE A 60 -11.45 -7.39 19.00
N PHE A 61 -11.26 -6.45 18.08
CA PHE A 61 -10.29 -6.62 17.00
C PHE A 61 -8.84 -6.61 17.50
N LYS A 62 -8.55 -5.82 18.52
CA LYS A 62 -7.22 -5.83 19.17
C LYS A 62 -6.89 -7.20 19.76
N ASP A 63 -7.80 -7.81 20.52
CA ASP A 63 -7.63 -9.16 21.06
C ASP A 63 -7.50 -10.21 19.94
N LEU A 64 -8.35 -10.14 18.92
CA LEU A 64 -8.29 -11.03 17.76
C LEU A 64 -6.93 -10.96 17.05
N TYR A 65 -6.46 -9.78 16.73
CA TYR A 65 -5.21 -9.59 16.00
C TYR A 65 -3.99 -9.95 16.87
N GLN A 66 -4.04 -9.71 18.18
CA GLN A 66 -3.00 -10.16 19.11
C GLN A 66 -2.90 -11.69 19.14
N ARG A 67 -4.04 -12.41 19.18
CA ARG A 67 -4.06 -13.88 19.14
C ARG A 67 -3.52 -14.44 17.81
N LEU A 68 -3.70 -13.71 16.72
CA LEU A 68 -3.12 -14.05 15.43
C LEU A 68 -1.63 -13.69 15.32
N GLY A 69 -1.08 -12.99 16.31
CA GLY A 69 0.34 -12.60 16.33
C GLY A 69 0.69 -11.39 15.47
N LEU A 70 -0.32 -10.62 15.01
CA LEU A 70 -0.11 -9.43 14.16
C LEU A 70 0.49 -8.26 14.95
N ASN A 71 1.27 -7.42 14.25
CA ASN A 71 1.66 -6.11 14.75
C ASN A 71 0.49 -5.14 14.59
N ILE A 72 0.04 -4.50 15.67
CA ILE A 72 -1.17 -3.66 15.68
C ILE A 72 -0.79 -2.19 15.75
N TYR A 73 -1.38 -1.40 14.85
CA TYR A 73 -1.27 0.06 14.81
C TYR A 73 -2.66 0.69 14.92
N GLU A 74 -2.75 1.82 15.64
CA GLU A 74 -3.99 2.58 15.78
C GLU A 74 -3.83 3.92 15.05
N TYR A 75 -4.67 4.18 14.03
CA TYR A 75 -4.65 5.38 13.20
C TYR A 75 -6.04 6.01 13.13
N SER A 76 -6.11 7.30 12.85
CA SER A 76 -7.32 7.93 12.34
C SER A 76 -7.59 7.48 10.89
N PHE A 77 -8.80 7.76 10.36
CA PHE A 77 -9.10 7.53 8.95
C PHE A 77 -8.10 8.26 8.02
N GLU A 78 -7.77 9.49 8.36
CA GLU A 78 -6.84 10.31 7.57
C GLU A 78 -5.42 9.75 7.60
N GLU A 79 -4.90 9.37 8.77
CA GLU A 79 -3.57 8.77 8.90
C GLU A 79 -3.48 7.44 8.17
N HIS A 80 -4.56 6.64 8.21
CA HIS A 80 -4.66 5.40 7.45
C HIS A 80 -4.52 5.67 5.94
N ASP A 81 -5.34 6.58 5.39
CA ASP A 81 -5.34 6.84 3.94
C ASP A 81 -4.01 7.46 3.47
N LYS A 82 -3.37 8.31 4.27
CA LYS A 82 -2.00 8.78 4.00
C LYS A 82 -0.99 7.64 3.99
N THR A 83 -1.09 6.71 4.94
CA THR A 83 -0.20 5.55 5.02
C THR A 83 -0.39 4.63 3.82
N VAL A 84 -1.62 4.36 3.42
CA VAL A 84 -1.96 3.52 2.25
C VAL A 84 -1.46 4.19 0.96
N ALA A 85 -1.64 5.49 0.80
CA ALA A 85 -1.12 6.22 -0.36
C ALA A 85 0.40 6.11 -0.50
N TYR A 86 1.13 6.05 0.61
CA TYR A 86 2.57 5.87 0.61
C TYR A 86 2.97 4.41 0.42
N SER A 87 2.47 3.52 1.30
CA SER A 87 2.96 2.14 1.42
C SER A 87 2.39 1.17 0.38
N LEU A 88 1.25 1.51 -0.22
CA LEU A 88 0.55 0.65 -1.17
C LEU A 88 0.51 1.27 -2.57
N SER A 89 0.14 2.55 -2.72
CA SER A 89 0.02 3.16 -4.04
C SER A 89 1.38 3.34 -4.74
N ILE A 90 2.46 3.67 -4.01
CA ILE A 90 3.81 3.78 -4.60
C ILE A 90 4.27 2.44 -5.21
N PRO A 91 4.23 1.30 -4.49
CA PRO A 91 4.57 0.00 -5.07
C PRO A 91 3.70 -0.35 -6.28
N PHE A 92 2.39 -0.16 -6.22
CA PHE A 92 1.49 -0.47 -7.34
C PHE A 92 1.79 0.39 -8.57
N VAL A 93 1.91 1.71 -8.41
CA VAL A 93 2.23 2.61 -9.54
C VAL A 93 3.58 2.26 -10.16
N SER A 94 4.61 2.02 -9.37
CA SER A 94 5.92 1.61 -9.87
C SER A 94 5.85 0.31 -10.66
N THR A 95 5.09 -0.66 -10.16
CA THR A 95 4.85 -1.95 -10.80
C THR A 95 4.07 -1.80 -12.10
N PHE A 96 3.01 -0.98 -12.12
CA PHE A 96 2.18 -0.77 -13.31
C PHE A 96 2.94 -0.03 -14.42
N VAL A 97 3.72 1.00 -14.07
CA VAL A 97 4.58 1.69 -15.03
C VAL A 97 5.62 0.73 -15.61
N PHE A 98 6.25 -0.10 -14.78
CA PHE A 98 7.15 -1.16 -15.24
C PHE A 98 6.43 -2.11 -16.21
N ALA A 99 5.28 -2.64 -15.83
CA ALA A 99 4.49 -3.56 -16.64
C ALA A 99 4.06 -2.95 -17.99
N ALA A 100 3.68 -1.66 -17.98
CA ALA A 100 3.24 -0.95 -19.19
C ALA A 100 4.34 -0.75 -20.22
N VAL A 101 5.60 -0.61 -19.80
CA VAL A 101 6.75 -0.42 -20.71
C VAL A 101 7.47 -1.71 -21.08
N MET A 102 7.15 -2.80 -20.40
CA MET A 102 7.82 -4.07 -20.57
C MET A 102 7.43 -4.76 -21.88
N LYS A 103 8.43 -5.42 -22.50
CA LYS A 103 8.24 -6.24 -23.70
C LYS A 103 8.73 -7.66 -23.46
N HIS A 104 8.22 -8.60 -24.24
CA HIS A 104 8.71 -9.98 -24.22
C HIS A 104 10.23 -10.04 -24.39
N GLN A 105 10.89 -10.90 -23.62
CA GLN A 105 12.32 -11.14 -23.68
C GLN A 105 12.57 -12.65 -23.81
N ASP A 106 13.34 -13.06 -24.82
CA ASP A 106 13.71 -14.47 -25.05
C ASP A 106 14.70 -14.98 -23.98
N ALA A 107 15.58 -14.09 -23.51
CA ALA A 107 16.61 -14.41 -22.52
C ALA A 107 16.57 -13.43 -21.32
N PRO A 108 15.50 -13.44 -20.50
CA PRO A 108 15.37 -12.49 -19.41
C PRO A 108 16.34 -12.78 -18.26
N GLY A 109 17.03 -11.75 -17.79
CA GLY A 109 17.89 -11.82 -16.60
C GLY A 109 17.08 -12.00 -15.30
N THR A 110 17.79 -12.35 -14.22
CA THR A 110 17.17 -12.65 -12.90
C THR A 110 16.35 -11.48 -12.36
N THR A 111 16.87 -10.26 -12.43
CA THR A 111 16.20 -9.05 -11.96
C THR A 111 14.88 -8.84 -12.71
N PHE A 112 14.89 -8.94 -14.04
CA PHE A 112 13.69 -8.83 -14.85
C PHE A 112 12.63 -9.87 -14.45
N LYS A 113 13.04 -11.16 -14.29
CA LYS A 113 12.12 -12.24 -13.85
C LYS A 113 11.48 -11.96 -12.49
N ARG A 114 12.22 -11.35 -11.55
CA ARG A 114 11.69 -10.99 -10.23
C ARG A 114 10.65 -9.88 -10.34
N HIS A 115 10.93 -8.80 -11.08
CA HIS A 115 9.98 -7.72 -11.32
C HIS A 115 8.72 -8.21 -12.03
N MET A 116 8.87 -9.11 -13.01
CA MET A 116 7.74 -9.76 -13.68
C MET A 116 6.84 -10.54 -12.73
N ARG A 117 7.43 -11.23 -11.76
CA ARG A 117 6.63 -11.99 -10.78
C ARG A 117 5.80 -11.07 -9.91
N ILE A 118 6.40 -9.95 -9.46
CA ILE A 118 5.70 -8.91 -8.68
C ILE A 118 4.58 -8.31 -9.52
N ALA A 119 4.88 -7.92 -10.77
CA ALA A 119 3.90 -7.32 -11.67
C ALA A 119 2.71 -8.26 -11.93
N LYS A 120 2.96 -9.54 -12.19
CA LYS A 120 1.90 -10.54 -12.37
C LYS A 120 1.04 -10.71 -11.12
N GLY A 121 1.62 -10.68 -9.92
CA GLY A 121 0.88 -10.74 -8.67
C GLY A 121 -0.06 -9.55 -8.52
N GLY A 122 0.47 -8.33 -8.61
CA GLY A 122 -0.34 -7.11 -8.46
C GLY A 122 -1.40 -6.93 -9.55
N LEU A 123 -1.12 -7.34 -10.80
CA LEU A 123 -2.08 -7.25 -11.91
C LEU A 123 -3.18 -8.34 -11.88
N ASN A 124 -3.11 -9.31 -10.98
CA ASN A 124 -4.18 -10.29 -10.77
C ASN A 124 -5.21 -9.86 -9.72
N GLU A 125 -4.97 -8.73 -9.04
CA GLU A 125 -5.96 -8.16 -8.14
C GLU A 125 -7.17 -7.62 -8.92
N ASP A 126 -8.30 -7.49 -8.24
CA ASP A 126 -9.53 -6.97 -8.82
C ASP A 126 -9.38 -5.51 -9.26
N ASP A 127 -9.85 -5.18 -10.46
CA ASP A 127 -9.76 -3.83 -11.04
C ASP A 127 -10.39 -2.75 -10.14
N TYR A 128 -11.50 -3.07 -9.45
CA TYR A 128 -12.15 -2.15 -8.54
C TYR A 128 -11.25 -1.84 -7.33
N LEU A 129 -10.64 -2.86 -6.73
CA LEU A 129 -9.69 -2.68 -5.62
C LEU A 129 -8.50 -1.83 -6.05
N LEU A 130 -7.93 -2.09 -7.23
CA LEU A 130 -6.82 -1.30 -7.76
C LEU A 130 -7.20 0.16 -7.99
N GLN A 131 -8.40 0.42 -8.50
CA GLN A 131 -8.91 1.78 -8.68
C GLN A 131 -9.09 2.50 -7.35
N GLU A 132 -9.72 1.88 -6.35
CA GLU A 132 -9.92 2.44 -5.02
C GLU A 132 -8.56 2.83 -4.36
N ILE A 133 -7.56 1.95 -4.44
CA ILE A 133 -6.21 2.22 -3.93
C ILE A 133 -5.60 3.44 -4.65
N LEU A 134 -5.68 3.48 -5.98
CA LEU A 134 -5.05 4.53 -6.78
C LEU A 134 -5.82 5.87 -6.73
N TYR A 135 -7.12 5.84 -6.47
CA TYR A 135 -7.95 7.05 -6.33
C TYR A 135 -7.96 7.62 -4.91
N ASN A 136 -7.21 7.02 -3.99
CA ASN A 136 -6.97 7.59 -2.68
C ASN A 136 -6.50 9.06 -2.84
N PRO A 137 -7.09 10.03 -2.10
CA PRO A 137 -6.83 11.46 -2.30
C PRO A 137 -5.36 11.89 -2.13
N TYR A 138 -4.57 11.09 -1.42
CA TYR A 138 -3.13 11.36 -1.19
C TYR A 138 -2.21 10.69 -2.21
N THR A 139 -2.72 9.81 -3.07
CA THR A 139 -1.91 9.04 -4.03
C THR A 139 -1.24 9.95 -5.07
N TYR A 140 -1.95 10.96 -5.58
CA TYR A 140 -1.41 11.83 -6.64
C TYR A 140 -0.09 12.50 -6.23
N ASP A 141 0.01 12.99 -5.01
CA ASP A 141 1.21 13.68 -4.52
C ASP A 141 2.39 12.69 -4.39
N GLN A 142 2.14 11.45 -3.98
CA GLN A 142 3.16 10.40 -3.93
C GLN A 142 3.67 10.06 -5.34
N VAL A 143 2.78 9.93 -6.30
CA VAL A 143 3.13 9.66 -7.72
C VAL A 143 3.89 10.84 -8.33
N ALA A 144 3.54 12.08 -7.96
CA ALA A 144 4.26 13.28 -8.41
C ALA A 144 5.73 13.29 -7.93
N GLN A 145 6.00 12.75 -6.75
CA GLN A 145 7.37 12.59 -6.25
C GLN A 145 8.15 11.55 -7.09
N ILE A 146 7.56 10.41 -7.41
CA ILE A 146 8.18 9.40 -8.31
C ILE A 146 8.54 10.04 -9.65
N ARG A 147 7.64 10.83 -10.23
CA ARG A 147 7.89 11.54 -11.48
C ARG A 147 9.09 12.50 -11.37
N THR A 148 9.22 13.17 -10.23
CA THR A 148 10.34 14.10 -9.98
C THR A 148 11.67 13.35 -9.89
N GLU A 149 11.72 12.28 -9.10
CA GLU A 149 12.92 11.44 -8.96
C GLU A 149 13.29 10.77 -10.30
N LEU A 150 12.31 10.35 -11.07
CA LEU A 150 12.56 9.77 -12.40
C LEU A 150 13.16 10.79 -13.36
N LYS A 151 12.71 12.06 -13.35
CA LYS A 151 13.30 13.12 -14.16
C LYS A 151 14.75 13.40 -13.78
N GLU A 152 15.05 13.48 -12.49
CA GLU A 152 16.43 13.65 -11.99
C GLU A 152 17.31 12.51 -12.50
N LEU A 153 16.88 11.28 -12.32
CA LEU A 153 17.62 10.10 -12.78
C LEU A 153 17.82 10.09 -14.30
N MET A 154 16.80 10.44 -15.07
CA MET A 154 16.89 10.54 -16.52
C MET A 154 17.93 11.58 -16.96
N GLN A 155 17.98 12.74 -16.31
CA GLN A 155 18.97 13.77 -16.61
C GLN A 155 20.40 13.27 -16.36
N ILE A 156 20.64 12.64 -15.19
CA ILE A 156 21.94 12.05 -14.84
C ILE A 156 22.38 11.00 -15.87
N ILE A 157 21.45 10.19 -16.37
CA ILE A 157 21.71 9.17 -17.40
C ILE A 157 22.05 9.82 -18.75
N ASP A 158 21.31 10.84 -19.17
CA ASP A 158 21.48 11.52 -20.44
C ASP A 158 22.84 12.23 -20.51
N ASP A 159 23.19 12.94 -19.43
CA ASP A 159 24.47 13.66 -19.28
C ASP A 159 25.65 12.71 -19.03
N LYS A 160 25.43 11.43 -18.75
CA LYS A 160 26.44 10.46 -18.29
C LYS A 160 27.24 10.97 -17.08
N ASP A 161 26.57 11.71 -16.19
CA ASP A 161 27.17 12.34 -15.03
C ASP A 161 27.51 11.30 -13.95
N ALA A 162 28.77 10.85 -13.95
CA ALA A 162 29.25 9.85 -12.97
C ALA A 162 29.25 10.38 -11.53
N VAL A 163 29.45 11.67 -11.32
CA VAL A 163 29.46 12.30 -9.98
C VAL A 163 28.03 12.40 -9.47
N GLY A 164 27.12 12.92 -10.28
CA GLY A 164 25.70 12.98 -9.97
C GLY A 164 25.11 11.59 -9.71
N MET A 165 25.44 10.58 -10.52
CA MET A 165 25.02 9.20 -10.30
C MET A 165 25.49 8.66 -8.95
N LYS A 166 26.75 8.92 -8.58
CA LYS A 166 27.26 8.49 -7.26
C LYS A 166 26.50 9.17 -6.12
N ALA A 167 26.24 10.48 -6.24
CA ALA A 167 25.49 11.24 -5.24
C ALA A 167 24.05 10.69 -5.11
N TYR A 168 23.36 10.50 -6.25
CA TYR A 168 22.01 9.93 -6.30
C TYR A 168 21.94 8.54 -5.63
N LEU A 169 22.85 7.65 -5.99
CA LEU A 169 22.90 6.30 -5.39
C LEU A 169 23.21 6.34 -3.89
N THR A 170 24.00 7.30 -3.43
CA THR A 170 24.27 7.48 -1.99
C THR A 170 23.00 7.95 -1.27
N LYS A 171 22.27 8.91 -1.83
CA LYS A 171 20.96 9.40 -1.32
C LYS A 171 19.97 8.26 -1.07
N ILE A 172 19.84 7.33 -2.00
CA ILE A 172 18.82 6.25 -1.94
C ILE A 172 19.28 5.01 -1.16
N ARG A 173 20.54 4.92 -0.73
CA ARG A 173 21.06 3.81 0.09
C ARG A 173 20.91 4.05 1.60
N ASN A 174 20.61 5.26 2.02
CA ASN A 174 20.37 5.67 3.41
C ASN A 174 18.88 5.68 3.72
#